data_2a53e950e22b4e62bb7a669c4d5b9c86
#
_entry.id   2a53e950e22b4e62bb7a669c4d5b9c86
#
_cell.length_a   1.000
_cell.length_b   1.000
_cell.length_c   1.000
_cell.angle_alpha   90.00
_cell.angle_beta   90.00
_cell.angle_gamma   90.00
#
_symmetry.space_group_name_H-M   'P 1'
#
loop_
_entity.id
_entity.type
_entity.pdbx_description
1 polymer ?
#
loop_
_entity_poly.entity_id
_entity_poly.type
_entity_poly.pdbx_seq_one_letter_code
_entity_poly.pdbx_strand_id
1 'polypeptide(L)'
;MAGSVLLDTNVVIALFAADHAVRTQASHTDIVLSSTVLGELYYGARKSGRPTSNLSRLDEFAASVAILACDGVTAQFYGQIKDSLRLKGRPIPENDIWVAAIAIQYGLPLATRDQHFREVDGLLIENW
;
A
#
# COMPACT_ATOMS: atom_id res chain seq x y z
N MET A 1 -1.69 13.35 9.79
CA MET A 1 -1.24 11.95 9.88
C MET A 1 0.27 11.84 10.10
N ALA A 2 0.83 12.76 10.89
CA ALA A 2 2.25 12.68 11.22
C ALA A 2 2.55 11.36 11.93
N GLY A 3 3.63 10.67 11.55
CA GLY A 3 4.00 9.37 12.11
C GLY A 3 3.29 8.16 11.52
N SER A 4 2.40 8.37 10.55
CA SER A 4 1.73 7.26 9.86
C SER A 4 2.55 6.76 8.68
N VAL A 5 2.39 5.47 8.36
CA VAL A 5 3.03 4.82 7.21
C VAL A 5 1.98 4.05 6.43
N LEU A 6 2.01 4.21 5.11
CA LEU A 6 1.15 3.48 4.20
C LEU A 6 1.79 2.14 3.89
N LEU A 7 1.06 1.04 4.07
CA LEU A 7 1.59 -0.30 3.79
C LEU A 7 1.21 -0.77 2.40
N ASP A 8 2.20 -1.27 1.65
CA ASP A 8 1.96 -2.00 0.41
C ASP A 8 1.44 -3.41 0.70
N THR A 9 0.84 -4.05 -0.31
CA THR A 9 0.23 -5.38 -0.17
C THR A 9 1.20 -6.42 0.37
N ASN A 10 2.42 -6.48 -0.16
CA ASN A 10 3.41 -7.46 0.29
C ASN A 10 3.81 -7.30 1.76
N VAL A 11 3.81 -6.07 2.27
CA VAL A 11 4.11 -5.81 3.69
C VAL A 11 2.96 -6.26 4.58
N VAL A 12 1.70 -6.05 4.17
CA VAL A 12 0.54 -6.56 4.92
C VAL A 12 0.54 -8.08 4.95
N ILE A 13 0.84 -8.73 3.83
CA ILE A 13 0.94 -10.19 3.77
C ILE A 13 2.03 -10.70 4.73
N ALA A 14 3.19 -10.03 4.76
CA ALA A 14 4.27 -10.36 5.68
C ALA A 14 3.84 -10.18 7.15
N LEU A 15 3.08 -9.12 7.44
CA LEU A 15 2.54 -8.90 8.78
C LEU A 15 1.62 -10.04 9.21
N PHE A 16 0.75 -10.49 8.31
CA PHE A 16 -0.18 -11.62 8.57
C PHE A 16 0.58 -12.95 8.72
N ALA A 17 1.71 -13.10 8.04
CA ALA A 17 2.58 -14.27 8.17
C ALA A 17 3.50 -14.22 9.40
N ALA A 18 3.31 -13.22 10.26
CA ALA A 18 4.11 -13.02 11.48
C ALA A 18 5.61 -12.79 11.21
N ASP A 19 5.94 -12.12 10.11
CA ASP A 19 7.30 -11.71 9.81
C ASP A 19 7.83 -10.81 10.94
N HIS A 20 8.95 -11.18 11.54
CA HIS A 20 9.45 -10.51 12.74
C HIS A 20 9.79 -9.04 12.48
N ALA A 21 10.48 -8.74 11.38
CA ALA A 21 10.89 -7.38 11.05
C ALA A 21 9.67 -6.46 10.84
N VAL A 22 8.66 -6.95 10.12
CA VAL A 22 7.43 -6.19 9.86
C VAL A 22 6.65 -5.99 11.15
N ARG A 23 6.52 -7.02 11.99
CA ARG A 23 5.82 -6.91 13.28
C ARG A 23 6.48 -5.90 14.20
N THR A 24 7.82 -5.88 14.24
CA THR A 24 8.57 -4.93 15.06
C THR A 24 8.30 -3.50 14.59
N GLN A 25 8.38 -3.23 13.29
CA GLN A 25 8.09 -1.92 12.73
C GLN A 25 6.64 -1.51 12.97
N ALA A 26 5.69 -2.42 12.75
CA ALA A 26 4.28 -2.16 12.92
C ALA A 26 3.90 -1.81 14.36
N SER A 27 4.62 -2.36 15.34
CA SER A 27 4.36 -2.08 16.76
C SER A 27 4.74 -0.65 17.18
N HIS A 28 5.55 0.04 16.38
CA HIS A 28 6.03 1.40 16.68
C HIS A 28 5.47 2.45 15.73
N THR A 29 4.53 2.08 14.86
CA THR A 29 4.11 2.93 13.76
C THR A 29 2.60 2.93 13.62
N ASP A 30 2.02 4.09 13.32
CA ASP A 30 0.62 4.19 12.89
C ASP A 30 0.51 3.67 11.46
N ILE A 31 -0.25 2.61 11.27
CA ILE A 31 -0.44 1.98 9.97
C ILE A 31 -1.69 2.52 9.31
N VAL A 32 -1.58 2.87 8.02
CA VAL A 32 -2.73 3.19 7.18
C VAL A 32 -2.66 2.36 5.90
N LEU A 33 -3.82 2.11 5.29
CA LEU A 33 -3.93 1.40 4.01
C LEU A 33 -4.60 2.29 2.98
N SER A 34 -4.26 2.07 1.71
CA SER A 34 -5.07 2.58 0.60
C SER A 34 -6.22 1.62 0.30
N SER A 35 -7.30 2.16 -0.27
CA SER A 35 -8.39 1.30 -0.76
C SER A 35 -7.91 0.33 -1.85
N THR A 36 -6.91 0.72 -2.65
CA THR A 36 -6.32 -0.15 -3.68
C THR A 36 -5.66 -1.37 -3.07
N VAL A 37 -4.82 -1.20 -2.05
CA VAL A 37 -4.17 -2.31 -1.34
C VAL A 37 -5.22 -3.18 -0.66
N LEU A 38 -6.21 -2.58 -0.02
CA LEU A 38 -7.28 -3.33 0.62
C LEU A 38 -8.04 -4.19 -0.39
N GLY A 39 -8.33 -3.66 -1.58
CA GLY A 39 -8.96 -4.42 -2.66
C GLY A 39 -8.13 -5.62 -3.11
N GLU A 40 -6.82 -5.45 -3.26
CA GLU A 40 -5.91 -6.55 -3.58
C GLU A 40 -5.92 -7.64 -2.50
N LEU A 41 -5.94 -7.23 -1.23
CA LEU A 41 -6.00 -8.16 -0.10
C LEU A 41 -7.31 -8.95 -0.07
N TYR A 42 -8.45 -8.29 -0.34
CA TYR A 42 -9.74 -8.97 -0.41
C TYR A 42 -9.78 -9.97 -1.54
N TYR A 43 -9.27 -9.61 -2.71
CA TYR A 43 -9.19 -10.55 -3.81
C TYR A 43 -8.30 -11.74 -3.48
N GLY A 44 -7.14 -11.49 -2.89
CA GLY A 44 -6.23 -12.56 -2.45
C GLY A 44 -6.88 -13.51 -1.45
N ALA A 45 -7.64 -12.97 -0.49
CA ALA A 45 -8.36 -13.79 0.50
C ALA A 45 -9.41 -14.69 -0.16
N ARG A 46 -10.16 -14.16 -1.14
CA ARG A 46 -11.21 -14.92 -1.83
C ARG A 46 -10.67 -16.09 -2.63
N LYS A 47 -9.51 -15.94 -3.25
CA LYS A 47 -8.89 -17.01 -4.05
C LYS A 47 -7.96 -17.91 -3.23
N SER A 48 -7.85 -17.71 -1.93
CA SER A 48 -6.98 -18.49 -1.05
C SER A 48 -7.58 -19.85 -0.72
N GLY A 49 -6.76 -20.73 -0.12
CA GLY A 49 -7.22 -22.04 0.32
C GLY A 49 -8.18 -22.01 1.51
N ARG A 50 -8.27 -20.87 2.22
CA ARG A 50 -9.13 -20.67 3.40
C ARG A 50 -9.85 -19.34 3.32
N PRO A 51 -10.75 -19.14 2.35
CA PRO A 51 -11.34 -17.82 2.13
C PRO A 51 -12.14 -17.31 3.32
N THR A 52 -12.94 -18.14 3.98
CA THR A 52 -13.76 -17.68 5.10
C THR A 52 -12.93 -17.15 6.25
N SER A 53 -11.90 -17.87 6.69
CA SER A 53 -11.05 -17.42 7.79
C SER A 53 -10.18 -16.24 7.39
N ASN A 54 -9.68 -16.21 6.16
CA ASN A 54 -8.85 -15.12 5.69
C ASN A 54 -9.66 -13.82 5.52
N LEU A 55 -10.89 -13.91 5.03
CA LEU A 55 -11.79 -12.75 4.94
C LEU A 55 -12.12 -12.21 6.33
N SER A 56 -12.41 -13.08 7.29
CA SER A 56 -12.70 -12.66 8.67
C SER A 56 -11.50 -11.93 9.30
N ARG A 57 -10.32 -12.47 9.12
CA ARG A 57 -9.07 -11.86 9.63
C ARG A 57 -8.82 -10.50 8.98
N LEU A 58 -9.07 -10.40 7.68
CA LEU A 58 -8.89 -9.15 6.94
C LEU A 58 -9.92 -8.11 7.37
N ASP A 59 -11.17 -8.51 7.60
CA ASP A 59 -12.21 -7.60 8.10
C ASP A 59 -11.82 -7.00 9.44
N GLU A 60 -11.30 -7.81 10.35
CA GLU A 60 -10.83 -7.33 11.65
C GLU A 60 -9.68 -6.34 11.50
N PHE A 61 -8.73 -6.64 10.64
CA PHE A 61 -7.58 -5.76 10.39
C PHE A 61 -8.03 -4.43 9.79
N ALA A 62 -8.90 -4.49 8.77
CA ALA A 62 -9.41 -3.28 8.10
C ALA A 62 -10.19 -2.38 9.05
N ALA A 63 -10.89 -2.96 10.05
CA ALA A 63 -11.61 -2.19 11.05
C ALA A 63 -10.68 -1.49 12.05
N SER A 64 -9.42 -1.92 12.15
CA SER A 64 -8.44 -1.39 13.11
C SER A 64 -7.51 -0.32 12.55
N VAL A 65 -7.54 -0.08 11.24
CA VAL A 65 -6.64 0.88 10.57
C VAL A 65 -7.44 1.89 9.76
N ALA A 66 -6.84 3.05 9.50
CA ALA A 66 -7.45 4.03 8.60
C ALA A 66 -7.31 3.58 7.16
N ILE A 67 -8.37 3.73 6.38
CA ILE A 67 -8.39 3.41 4.95
C ILE A 67 -8.49 4.72 4.17
N LEU A 68 -7.52 4.99 3.30
CA LEU A 68 -7.48 6.17 2.46
C LEU A 68 -8.06 5.83 1.09
N ALA A 69 -9.15 6.50 0.75
CA ALA A 69 -9.85 6.26 -0.52
C ALA A 69 -9.18 6.99 -1.68
N CYS A 70 -9.23 6.39 -2.86
CA CYS A 70 -8.87 7.06 -4.10
C CYS A 70 -10.01 8.02 -4.49
N ASP A 71 -9.68 9.30 -4.60
CA ASP A 71 -10.65 10.34 -4.98
C ASP A 71 -10.14 11.16 -6.19
N GLY A 72 -10.80 12.29 -6.47
CA GLY A 72 -10.40 13.16 -7.58
C GLY A 72 -8.98 13.71 -7.46
N VAL A 73 -8.56 14.03 -6.25
CA VAL A 73 -7.18 14.49 -6.01
C VAL A 73 -6.19 13.36 -6.26
N THR A 74 -6.51 12.15 -5.81
CA THR A 74 -5.69 10.97 -6.11
C THR A 74 -5.53 10.78 -7.62
N ALA A 75 -6.61 10.98 -8.38
CA ALA A 75 -6.57 10.84 -9.84
C ALA A 75 -5.61 11.85 -10.50
N GLN A 76 -5.52 13.06 -9.97
CA GLN A 76 -4.56 14.05 -10.46
C GLN A 76 -3.12 13.59 -10.24
N PHE A 77 -2.81 13.07 -9.06
CA PHE A 77 -1.48 12.52 -8.77
C PHE A 77 -1.17 11.29 -9.62
N TYR A 78 -2.17 10.42 -9.80
CA TYR A 78 -2.02 9.26 -10.69
C TYR A 78 -1.58 9.67 -12.10
N GLY A 79 -2.25 10.66 -12.68
CA GLY A 79 -1.92 11.15 -14.01
C GLY A 79 -0.50 11.71 -14.10
N GLN A 80 -0.09 12.48 -13.10
CA GLN A 80 1.26 13.04 -13.05
C GLN A 80 2.34 11.96 -12.93
N ILE A 81 2.12 10.99 -12.06
CA ILE A 81 3.06 9.88 -11.83
C ILE A 81 3.18 9.03 -13.09
N LYS A 82 2.06 8.64 -13.67
CA LYS A 82 2.05 7.81 -14.87
C LYS A 82 2.76 8.50 -16.04
N ASP A 83 2.54 9.79 -16.22
CA ASP A 83 3.21 10.54 -17.27
C ASP A 83 4.72 10.62 -17.03
N SER A 84 5.15 10.88 -15.81
CA SER A 84 6.57 10.90 -15.44
C SER A 84 7.24 9.55 -15.72
N LEU A 85 6.59 8.45 -15.37
CA LEU A 85 7.11 7.10 -15.64
C LEU A 85 7.19 6.81 -17.14
N ARG A 86 6.21 7.27 -17.90
CA ARG A 86 6.22 7.15 -19.37
C ARG A 86 7.42 7.89 -19.97
N LEU A 87 7.67 9.11 -19.53
CA LEU A 87 8.79 9.92 -20.03
C LEU A 87 10.14 9.32 -19.70
N LYS A 88 10.25 8.64 -18.56
CA LYS A 88 11.47 7.90 -18.18
C LYS A 88 11.64 6.56 -18.92
N GLY A 89 10.59 6.05 -19.55
CA GLY A 89 10.59 4.70 -20.08
C GLY A 89 10.62 3.62 -19.01
N ARG A 90 10.04 3.89 -17.82
CA ARG A 90 10.06 3.00 -16.65
C ARG A 90 8.65 2.73 -16.15
N PRO A 91 7.80 2.03 -16.92
CA PRO A 91 6.44 1.74 -16.48
C PRO A 91 6.44 0.79 -15.27
N ILE A 92 5.44 0.98 -14.40
CA ILE A 92 5.18 0.07 -13.28
C ILE A 92 3.70 -0.36 -13.34
N PRO A 93 3.31 -1.43 -12.61
CA PRO A 93 1.92 -1.88 -12.63
C PRO A 93 0.94 -0.78 -12.23
N GLU A 94 -0.25 -0.79 -12.84
CA GLU A 94 -1.27 0.24 -12.63
C GLU A 94 -1.67 0.39 -11.15
N ASN A 95 -1.87 -0.73 -10.45
CA ASN A 95 -2.25 -0.67 -9.03
C ASN A 95 -1.19 0.04 -8.20
N ASP A 96 0.09 -0.14 -8.53
CA ASP A 96 1.18 0.49 -7.81
C ASP A 96 1.23 1.99 -8.06
N ILE A 97 0.81 2.45 -9.24
CA ILE A 97 0.68 3.89 -9.51
C ILE A 97 -0.38 4.51 -8.60
N TRP A 98 -1.52 3.83 -8.41
CA TRP A 98 -2.56 4.30 -7.49
C TRP A 98 -2.07 4.33 -6.04
N VAL A 99 -1.32 3.32 -5.61
CA VAL A 99 -0.72 3.28 -4.26
C VAL A 99 0.25 4.44 -4.07
N ALA A 100 1.14 4.67 -5.04
CA ALA A 100 2.07 5.79 -5.01
C ALA A 100 1.35 7.13 -4.98
N ALA A 101 0.25 7.26 -5.73
CA ALA A 101 -0.55 8.48 -5.76
C ALA A 101 -1.14 8.81 -4.38
N ILE A 102 -1.67 7.82 -3.66
CA ILE A 102 -2.16 7.99 -2.29
C ILE A 102 -1.02 8.42 -1.36
N ALA A 103 0.13 7.78 -1.44
CA ALA A 103 1.27 8.11 -0.59
C ALA A 103 1.69 9.58 -0.79
N ILE A 104 1.80 10.03 -2.03
CA ILE A 104 2.19 11.40 -2.35
C ILE A 104 1.10 12.39 -1.95
N GLN A 105 -0.17 12.06 -2.22
CA GLN A 105 -1.30 12.91 -1.87
C GLN A 105 -1.34 13.26 -0.38
N TYR A 106 -1.08 12.29 0.47
CA TYR A 106 -1.13 12.45 1.92
C TYR A 106 0.23 12.71 2.57
N GLY A 107 1.30 12.79 1.77
CA GLY A 107 2.65 13.03 2.29
C GLY A 107 3.16 11.91 3.19
N LEU A 108 2.77 10.66 2.91
CA LEU A 108 3.11 9.50 3.73
C LEU A 108 4.23 8.70 3.10
N PRO A 109 5.16 8.15 3.90
CA PRO A 109 6.07 7.13 3.40
C PRO A 109 5.29 5.85 3.09
N LEU A 110 5.76 5.13 2.08
CA LEU A 110 5.24 3.82 1.69
C LEU A 110 6.20 2.75 2.17
N ALA A 111 5.71 1.85 3.03
CA ALA A 111 6.45 0.64 3.41
C ALA A 111 6.20 -0.43 2.34
N THR A 112 7.27 -0.83 1.66
CA THR A 112 7.20 -1.81 0.58
C THR A 112 8.50 -2.59 0.46
N ARG A 113 8.41 -3.80 -0.09
CA ARG A 113 9.57 -4.62 -0.47
C ARG A 113 9.78 -4.64 -1.98
N ASP A 114 8.95 -3.91 -2.72
CA ASP A 114 8.96 -3.90 -4.17
C ASP A 114 9.85 -2.78 -4.69
N GLN A 115 10.83 -3.15 -5.50
CA GLN A 115 11.87 -2.25 -5.99
C GLN A 115 11.36 -1.24 -7.01
N HIS A 116 10.28 -1.55 -7.74
CA HIS A 116 9.86 -0.66 -8.82
C HIS A 116 9.26 0.66 -8.32
N PHE A 117 8.85 0.76 -7.06
CA PHE A 117 8.42 2.04 -6.49
C PHE A 117 9.53 3.10 -6.46
N ARG A 118 10.79 2.69 -6.57
CA ARG A 118 11.92 3.63 -6.65
C ARG A 118 11.88 4.50 -7.89
N GLU A 119 11.16 4.09 -8.91
CA GLU A 119 11.01 4.87 -10.14
C GLU A 119 10.07 6.06 -9.98
N VAL A 120 9.31 6.13 -8.89
CA VAL A 120 8.36 7.21 -8.63
C VAL A 120 9.06 8.37 -7.93
N ASP A 121 9.19 9.49 -8.65
CA ASP A 121 9.82 10.69 -8.10
C ASP A 121 9.00 11.25 -6.93
N GLY A 122 9.69 11.66 -5.88
CA GLY A 122 9.07 12.28 -4.72
C GLY A 122 8.42 11.31 -3.74
N LEU A 123 8.41 10.01 -4.04
CA LEU A 123 7.87 9.00 -3.13
C LEU A 123 8.90 8.67 -2.04
N LEU A 124 8.47 8.77 -0.78
CA LEU A 124 9.26 8.32 0.36
C LEU A 124 9.03 6.83 0.56
N ILE A 125 10.09 6.07 0.62
CA ILE A 125 10.01 4.60 0.74
C ILE A 125 10.67 4.17 2.03
N GLU A 126 9.98 3.28 2.78
CA GLU A 126 10.54 2.56 3.91
C GLU A 126 10.61 1.08 3.56
N ASN A 127 11.72 0.47 3.85
CA ASN A 127 11.95 -0.94 3.55
C ASN A 127 11.75 -1.75 4.84
N TRP A 128 10.64 -2.48 4.90
CA TRP A 128 10.26 -3.23 6.11
C TRP A 128 10.59 -4.72 6.04
#